data_1961909b396848adb520e3b3515c9794
#
_entry.id   1961909b396848adb520e3b3515c9794
#
_cell.length_a   1.000
_cell.length_b   1.000
_cell.length_c   1.000
_cell.angle_alpha   90.00
_cell.angle_beta   90.00
_cell.angle_gamma   90.00
#
_symmetry.space_group_name_H-M   'P 1'
#
loop_
_entity.id
_entity.type
_entity.pdbx_description
1 polymer ?
#
loop_
_entity_poly.entity_id
_entity_poly.type
_entity_poly.pdbx_seq_one_letter_code
_entity_poly.pdbx_strand_id
1 'polypeptide(L)'
;MRTIILIVTLFVSLPAISQKKLPNVIEKLTYRGYYNWSFIWINAGSVEMTVQPSDKYPNAQCIFAVGYSNPSWDWVFKLRDTLISHHDSMTYKPYEFSRKAHEGNYHKTFDYVWDYDSGVIHADIHRIGKY
;
A
#
# COMPACT_ATOMS: atom_id res chain seq x y z
N MET A 1 -24.28 13.71 -64.55
CA MET A 1 -24.52 12.67 -63.54
C MET A 1 -23.32 12.65 -62.61
N ARG A 2 -23.46 13.15 -61.37
CA ARG A 2 -22.40 13.18 -60.36
C ARG A 2 -22.66 11.99 -59.41
N THR A 3 -21.75 11.03 -59.47
CA THR A 3 -21.79 9.84 -58.61
C THR A 3 -21.21 10.24 -57.23
N ILE A 4 -22.07 10.30 -56.21
CA ILE A 4 -21.65 10.51 -54.82
C ILE A 4 -21.24 9.16 -54.26
N ILE A 5 -19.97 8.96 -53.98
CA ILE A 5 -19.43 7.79 -53.28
C ILE A 5 -19.57 8.08 -51.79
N LEU A 6 -20.50 7.38 -51.18
CA LEU A 6 -20.78 7.44 -49.72
C LEU A 6 -19.81 6.45 -49.01
N ILE A 7 -18.72 6.98 -48.47
CA ILE A 7 -17.79 6.18 -47.65
C ILE A 7 -18.43 6.03 -46.26
N VAL A 8 -19.01 4.85 -46.04
CA VAL A 8 -19.48 4.47 -44.72
C VAL A 8 -18.24 3.99 -43.91
N THR A 9 -17.70 4.87 -43.07
CA THR A 9 -16.68 4.50 -42.11
C THR A 9 -17.33 3.71 -40.99
N LEU A 10 -17.22 2.39 -41.03
CA LEU A 10 -17.62 1.50 -39.97
C LEU A 10 -16.64 1.67 -38.79
N PHE A 11 -17.03 2.46 -37.81
CA PHE A 11 -16.33 2.51 -36.52
C PHE A 11 -16.57 1.18 -35.79
N VAL A 12 -15.66 0.24 -35.93
CA VAL A 12 -15.60 -0.94 -35.08
C VAL A 12 -15.03 -0.47 -33.74
N SER A 13 -15.91 -0.17 -32.80
CA SER A 13 -15.54 0.03 -31.40
C SER A 13 -15.16 -1.35 -30.85
N LEU A 14 -13.86 -1.66 -30.86
CA LEU A 14 -13.32 -2.79 -30.12
C LEU A 14 -13.51 -2.47 -28.65
N PRO A 15 -14.24 -3.30 -27.87
CA PRO A 15 -14.24 -3.18 -26.44
C PRO A 15 -12.80 -3.41 -25.99
N ALA A 16 -12.15 -2.38 -25.48
CA ALA A 16 -10.88 -2.53 -24.78
C ALA A 16 -11.19 -3.33 -23.49
N ILE A 17 -11.15 -4.65 -23.59
CA ILE A 17 -11.17 -5.54 -22.42
C ILE A 17 -9.80 -5.33 -21.76
N SER A 18 -9.73 -4.34 -20.91
CA SER A 18 -8.64 -4.20 -19.95
C SER A 18 -8.72 -5.38 -18.98
N GLN A 19 -8.22 -6.51 -19.40
CA GLN A 19 -7.92 -7.60 -18.48
C GLN A 19 -6.73 -7.13 -17.65
N LYS A 20 -7.02 -6.47 -16.54
CA LYS A 20 -6.05 -6.24 -15.48
C LYS A 20 -5.78 -7.60 -14.83
N LYS A 21 -5.07 -8.48 -15.55
CA LYS A 21 -4.44 -9.63 -14.94
C LYS A 21 -3.37 -9.03 -14.03
N LEU A 22 -3.67 -8.95 -12.73
CA LEU A 22 -2.65 -8.62 -11.75
C LEU A 22 -1.52 -9.61 -11.93
N PRO A 23 -0.33 -9.16 -12.29
CA PRO A 23 0.78 -10.08 -12.43
C PRO A 23 1.01 -10.74 -11.08
N ASN A 24 1.37 -12.03 -11.07
CA ASN A 24 1.98 -12.69 -9.92
C ASN A 24 3.38 -12.10 -9.63
N VAL A 25 3.54 -10.82 -9.91
CA VAL A 25 4.81 -10.10 -9.80
C VAL A 25 4.86 -9.52 -8.41
N ILE A 26 5.84 -9.94 -7.66
CA ILE A 26 6.24 -9.27 -6.44
C ILE A 26 6.82 -7.92 -6.86
N GLU A 27 6.12 -6.86 -6.52
CA GLU A 27 6.62 -5.50 -6.69
C GLU A 27 7.30 -5.05 -5.40
N LYS A 28 8.55 -4.60 -5.52
CA LYS A 28 9.28 -4.00 -4.39
C LYS A 28 9.60 -2.55 -4.70
N LEU A 29 9.13 -1.67 -3.82
CA LEU A 29 9.36 -0.23 -3.88
C LEU A 29 10.20 0.20 -2.68
N THR A 30 11.17 1.08 -2.92
CA THR A 30 11.98 1.66 -1.85
C THR A 30 11.93 3.18 -1.96
N TYR A 31 11.50 3.82 -0.88
CA TYR A 31 11.44 5.27 -0.76
C TYR A 31 12.47 5.75 0.24
N ARG A 32 13.11 6.88 -0.04
CA ARG A 32 13.98 7.58 0.91
C ARG A 32 13.35 8.89 1.29
N GLY A 33 13.19 9.12 2.59
CA GLY A 33 12.69 10.37 3.14
C GLY A 33 13.84 11.32 3.44
N TYR A 34 13.72 12.56 2.98
CA TYR A 34 14.69 13.61 3.29
C TYR A 34 13.98 14.74 4.02
N TYR A 35 14.64 15.24 5.04
CA TYR A 35 14.26 16.49 5.69
C TYR A 35 15.12 17.61 5.13
N ASN A 36 14.48 18.69 4.67
CA ASN A 36 15.18 19.88 4.20
C ASN A 36 15.16 20.97 5.27
N TRP A 37 16.34 21.43 5.65
CA TRP A 37 16.49 22.58 6.51
C TRP A 37 17.36 23.61 5.79
N SER A 38 16.70 24.63 5.22
CA SER A 38 17.35 25.64 4.37
C SER A 38 18.04 24.99 3.16
N PHE A 39 19.36 24.96 3.13
CA PHE A 39 20.18 24.36 2.06
C PHE A 39 20.73 22.96 2.40
N ILE A 40 20.38 22.42 3.56
CA ILE A 40 20.85 21.11 4.03
C ILE A 40 19.74 20.07 3.83
N TRP A 41 20.09 18.99 3.13
CA TRP A 41 19.23 17.82 2.97
C TRP A 41 19.70 16.69 3.88
N ILE A 42 18.87 16.31 4.83
CA ILE A 42 19.16 15.25 5.80
C ILE A 42 18.36 14.02 5.41
N ASN A 43 19.04 12.89 5.17
CA ASN A 43 18.37 11.61 4.99
C ASN A 43 17.75 11.20 6.34
N ALA A 44 16.42 11.32 6.45
CA ALA A 44 15.68 11.03 7.67
C ALA A 44 15.40 9.54 7.85
N GLY A 45 15.24 8.80 6.76
CA GLY A 45 14.91 7.38 6.82
C GLY A 45 14.47 6.81 5.48
N SER A 46 13.95 5.59 5.52
CA SER A 46 13.49 4.87 4.33
C SER A 46 12.22 4.09 4.62
N VAL A 47 11.44 3.82 3.57
CA VAL A 47 10.32 2.88 3.57
C VAL A 47 10.56 1.87 2.46
N GLU A 48 10.50 0.60 2.81
CA GLU A 48 10.46 -0.49 1.84
C GLU A 48 9.04 -1.06 1.81
N MET A 49 8.48 -1.20 0.63
CA MET A 49 7.14 -1.75 0.41
C MET A 49 7.22 -2.89 -0.57
N THR A 50 6.56 -3.99 -0.25
CA THR A 50 6.42 -5.16 -1.13
C THR A 50 4.94 -5.43 -1.36
N VAL A 51 4.55 -5.63 -2.62
CA VAL A 51 3.20 -6.06 -3.02
C VAL A 51 3.31 -7.46 -3.59
N GLN A 52 2.59 -8.40 -3.02
CA GLN A 52 2.61 -9.82 -3.42
C GLN A 52 1.22 -10.45 -3.27
N PRO A 53 0.97 -11.62 -3.88
CA PRO A 53 -0.25 -12.37 -3.60
C PRO A 53 -0.38 -12.64 -2.09
N SER A 54 -1.60 -12.57 -1.57
CA SER A 54 -1.86 -12.91 -0.17
C SER A 54 -1.71 -14.41 0.05
N ASP A 55 -1.05 -14.79 1.12
CA ASP A 55 -0.97 -16.16 1.62
C ASP A 55 -2.17 -16.54 2.51
N LYS A 56 -2.94 -15.53 2.93
CA LYS A 56 -4.05 -15.68 3.90
C LYS A 56 -5.42 -15.67 3.23
N TYR A 57 -5.59 -14.92 2.17
CA TYR A 57 -6.89 -14.74 1.50
C TYR A 57 -6.79 -15.08 0.01
N PRO A 58 -7.72 -15.89 -0.55
CA PRO A 58 -7.74 -16.16 -1.98
C PRO A 58 -8.08 -14.90 -2.77
N ASN A 59 -7.53 -14.76 -3.98
CA ASN A 59 -7.73 -13.61 -4.86
C ASN A 59 -7.42 -12.24 -4.24
N ALA A 60 -6.53 -12.23 -3.25
CA ALA A 60 -6.11 -11.03 -2.54
C ALA A 60 -4.64 -10.73 -2.75
N GLN A 61 -4.27 -9.48 -2.50
CA GLN A 61 -2.89 -9.02 -2.41
C GLN A 61 -2.55 -8.68 -0.96
N CYS A 62 -1.28 -8.87 -0.63
CA CYS A 62 -0.68 -8.42 0.60
C CYS A 62 0.30 -7.28 0.30
N ILE A 63 0.09 -6.13 0.92
CA ILE A 63 1.08 -5.06 1.00
C ILE A 63 1.80 -5.20 2.33
N PHE A 64 3.10 -5.40 2.26
CA PHE A 64 3.99 -5.40 3.42
C PHE A 64 4.92 -4.18 3.31
N ALA A 65 4.93 -3.33 4.33
CA ALA A 65 5.80 -2.17 4.36
C ALA A 65 6.55 -2.06 5.68
N VAL A 66 7.83 -1.67 5.60
CA VAL A 66 8.67 -1.37 6.76
C VAL A 66 9.23 0.02 6.61
N GLY A 67 8.97 0.86 7.62
CA GLY A 67 9.54 2.19 7.75
C GLY A 67 10.60 2.23 8.83
N TYR A 68 11.72 2.88 8.56
CA TYR A 68 12.79 3.03 9.54
C TYR A 68 13.52 4.36 9.41
N SER A 69 13.86 4.95 10.57
CA SER A 69 14.75 6.11 10.62
C SER A 69 16.16 5.74 10.18
N ASN A 70 16.88 6.71 9.64
CA ASN A 70 18.31 6.53 9.36
C ASN A 70 19.05 6.24 10.67
N PRO A 71 19.86 5.16 10.75
CA PRO A 71 20.60 4.78 11.96
C PRO A 71 21.45 5.92 12.55
N SER A 72 21.96 6.82 11.72
CA SER A 72 22.74 7.98 12.17
C SER A 72 21.93 8.95 13.04
N TRP A 73 20.60 8.90 12.99
CA TRP A 73 19.69 9.77 13.74
C TRP A 73 18.87 9.02 14.79
N ASP A 74 19.07 7.70 14.96
CA ASP A 74 18.34 6.89 15.94
C ASP A 74 18.50 7.38 17.39
N TRP A 75 19.58 8.11 17.69
CA TRP A 75 19.80 8.73 19.00
C TRP A 75 18.88 9.92 19.26
N VAL A 76 18.35 10.57 18.21
CA VAL A 76 17.34 11.63 18.33
C VAL A 76 15.96 11.03 18.38
N PHE A 77 15.64 10.17 17.39
CA PHE A 77 14.34 9.55 17.28
C PHE A 77 14.45 8.24 16.47
N LYS A 78 14.23 7.13 17.13
CA LYS A 78 14.25 5.81 16.51
C LYS A 78 12.86 5.42 16.08
N LEU A 79 12.66 5.19 14.76
CA LEU A 79 11.41 4.69 14.18
C LEU A 79 11.65 3.35 13.52
N ARG A 80 10.78 2.38 13.83
CA ARG A 80 10.74 1.05 13.21
C ARG A 80 9.28 0.62 13.13
N ASP A 81 8.65 0.97 12.03
CA ASP A 81 7.24 0.64 11.80
C ASP A 81 7.09 -0.49 10.80
N THR A 82 6.16 -1.39 11.06
CA THR A 82 5.77 -2.44 10.13
C THR A 82 4.28 -2.34 9.86
N LEU A 83 3.90 -2.38 8.57
CA LEU A 83 2.51 -2.36 8.12
C LEU A 83 2.26 -3.58 7.25
N ILE A 84 1.13 -4.22 7.46
CA ILE A 84 0.64 -5.35 6.65
C ILE A 84 -0.81 -5.05 6.30
N SER A 85 -1.15 -5.14 5.02
CA SER A 85 -2.53 -4.98 4.56
C SER A 85 -2.87 -6.09 3.58
N HIS A 86 -3.94 -6.82 3.86
CA HIS A 86 -4.53 -7.76 2.93
C HIS A 86 -5.80 -7.15 2.34
N HIS A 87 -5.91 -7.15 1.01
CA HIS A 87 -7.05 -6.56 0.31
C HIS A 87 -7.40 -7.35 -0.96
N ASP A 88 -8.65 -7.26 -1.37
CA ASP A 88 -9.10 -7.86 -2.63
C ASP A 88 -8.34 -7.29 -3.82
N SER A 89 -7.86 -8.16 -4.71
CA SER A 89 -7.00 -7.76 -5.84
C SER A 89 -7.72 -6.91 -6.88
N MET A 90 -9.05 -7.00 -6.97
CA MET A 90 -9.84 -6.33 -8.00
C MET A 90 -10.51 -5.07 -7.49
N THR A 91 -11.10 -5.14 -6.30
CA THR A 91 -11.90 -4.07 -5.71
C THR A 91 -11.10 -3.20 -4.74
N TYR A 92 -9.93 -3.68 -4.32
CA TYR A 92 -9.08 -3.08 -3.27
C TYR A 92 -9.77 -2.95 -1.90
N LYS A 93 -10.87 -3.65 -1.67
CA LYS A 93 -11.51 -3.71 -0.37
C LYS A 93 -10.57 -4.38 0.64
N PRO A 94 -10.27 -3.76 1.78
CA PRO A 94 -9.40 -4.35 2.78
C PRO A 94 -10.09 -5.50 3.50
N TYR A 95 -9.36 -6.59 3.72
CA TYR A 95 -9.78 -7.69 4.60
C TYR A 95 -9.19 -7.51 5.99
N GLU A 96 -7.92 -7.11 6.04
CA GLU A 96 -7.17 -6.98 7.28
C GLU A 96 -6.08 -5.93 7.12
N PHE A 97 -5.82 -5.20 8.19
CA PHE A 97 -4.70 -4.27 8.30
C PHE A 97 -4.07 -4.40 9.68
N SER A 98 -2.75 -4.51 9.72
CA SER A 98 -1.96 -4.49 10.94
C SER A 98 -0.85 -3.46 10.84
N ARG A 99 -0.66 -2.69 11.91
CA ARG A 99 0.49 -1.80 12.08
C ARG A 99 1.15 -2.05 13.43
N LYS A 100 2.45 -2.29 13.42
CA LYS A 100 3.30 -2.32 14.62
C LYS A 100 4.19 -1.09 14.59
N ALA A 101 3.88 -0.10 15.42
CA ALA A 101 4.62 1.14 15.55
C ALA A 101 5.62 1.03 16.70
N HIS A 102 6.90 1.27 16.39
CA HIS A 102 7.98 1.39 17.37
C HIS A 102 8.64 2.77 17.19
N GLU A 103 8.22 3.72 17.99
CA GLU A 103 8.60 5.13 17.90
C GLU A 103 9.27 5.55 19.21
N GLY A 104 10.61 5.57 19.24
CA GLY A 104 11.36 5.78 20.47
C GLY A 104 11.03 4.73 21.54
N ASN A 105 10.48 5.16 22.68
CA ASN A 105 10.03 4.30 23.77
C ASN A 105 8.53 3.94 23.69
N TYR A 106 7.88 4.36 22.60
CA TYR A 106 6.47 4.12 22.39
C TYR A 106 6.26 2.94 21.43
N HIS A 107 5.45 1.97 21.88
CA HIS A 107 5.09 0.81 21.08
C HIS A 107 3.58 0.71 21.02
N LYS A 108 3.05 0.58 19.83
CA LYS A 108 1.61 0.42 19.62
C LYS A 108 1.35 -0.56 18.48
N THR A 109 0.41 -1.46 18.71
CA THR A 109 -0.11 -2.35 17.68
C THR A 109 -1.55 -1.96 17.36
N PHE A 110 -1.87 -1.94 16.10
CA PHE A 110 -3.21 -1.72 15.57
C PHE A 110 -3.52 -2.90 14.67
N ASP A 111 -4.61 -3.58 14.94
CA ASP A 111 -5.11 -4.68 14.14
C ASP A 111 -6.58 -4.42 13.81
N TYR A 112 -6.91 -4.43 12.51
CA TYR A 112 -8.25 -4.19 12.00
C TYR A 112 -8.65 -5.34 11.09
N VAL A 113 -9.87 -5.83 11.25
CA VAL A 113 -10.48 -6.85 10.40
C VAL A 113 -11.84 -6.34 9.94
N TRP A 114 -12.08 -6.36 8.63
CA TRP A 114 -13.33 -5.95 8.01
C TRP A 114 -14.27 -7.14 7.86
N ASP A 115 -15.40 -7.09 8.53
CA ASP A 115 -16.51 -8.01 8.36
C ASP A 115 -17.57 -7.35 7.46
N TYR A 116 -17.58 -7.72 6.19
CA TYR A 116 -18.49 -7.16 5.21
C TYR A 116 -19.92 -7.71 5.33
N ASP A 117 -20.12 -8.87 5.95
CA ASP A 117 -21.43 -9.48 6.12
C ASP A 117 -22.22 -8.77 7.22
N SER A 118 -21.56 -8.42 8.30
CA SER A 118 -22.16 -7.66 9.40
C SER A 118 -22.03 -6.14 9.24
N GLY A 119 -21.20 -5.66 8.30
CA GLY A 119 -20.88 -4.25 8.12
C GLY A 119 -20.06 -3.63 9.27
N VAL A 120 -19.29 -4.44 9.98
CA VAL A 120 -18.52 -4.03 11.16
C VAL A 120 -17.01 -4.10 10.89
N ILE A 121 -16.25 -3.21 11.51
CA ILE A 121 -14.79 -3.29 11.57
C ILE A 121 -14.41 -3.65 13.00
N HIS A 122 -13.76 -4.79 13.18
CA HIS A 122 -13.17 -5.19 14.43
C HIS A 122 -11.80 -4.54 14.58
N ALA A 123 -11.58 -3.84 15.70
CA ALA A 123 -10.33 -3.16 15.98
C ALA A 123 -9.76 -3.65 17.31
N ASP A 124 -8.51 -4.10 17.28
CA ASP A 124 -7.71 -4.41 18.47
C ASP A 124 -6.51 -3.46 18.52
N ILE A 125 -6.37 -2.75 19.63
CA ILE A 125 -5.36 -1.72 19.78
C ILE A 125 -4.63 -1.92 21.11
N HIS A 126 -3.36 -2.33 21.01
CA HIS A 126 -2.47 -2.47 22.17
C HIS A 126 -1.44 -1.35 22.23
N ARG A 127 -1.24 -0.83 23.43
CA ARG A 127 -0.25 0.22 23.70
C ARG A 127 0.66 -0.19 24.85
N ILE A 128 1.97 -0.07 24.64
CA ILE A 128 3.00 -0.24 25.66
C ILE A 128 3.89 1.00 25.64
N GLY A 129 4.16 1.56 26.82
CA GLY A 129 4.98 2.78 26.98
C GLY A 129 4.16 4.03 27.24
N LYS A 130 4.86 5.08 27.69
CA LYS A 130 4.32 6.43 27.91
C LYS A 130 5.00 7.39 26.94
N TYR A 131 4.26 8.40 26.49
CA TYR A 131 4.86 9.56 25.84
C TYR A 131 5.78 10.29 26.81
#